data_346640523d83da3f71fd13926dc53cdf
#
_entry.id   346640523d83da3f71fd13926dc53cdf
#
_cell.length_a   1.000
_cell.length_b   1.000
_cell.length_c   1.000
_cell.angle_alpha   90.00
_cell.angle_beta   90.00
_cell.angle_gamma   90.00
#
_symmetry.space_group_name_H-M   'P 1'
#
loop_
_entity.id
_entity.type
_entity.pdbx_description
1 polymer ?
#
loop_
_entity_poly.entity_id
_entity_poly.type
_entity_poly.pdbx_seq_one_letter_code
_entity_poly.pdbx_strand_id
1 'polypeptide(L)'
;MCTSFKDELLEAVHDFRAVGGDTFKIALYSSAATLGASTTAYTTSNEVSASGSYSAGGGTLTNISPTTSGTTAFTDFDDISFTSATINARGALIYNTTPTHTYTNPSVAVLDFGGDKISTAGTFTIQFPTASASDAIIRIA
;
A
#
# COMPACT_ATOMS: atom_id res chain seq x y z
N MET A 1 -6.46 -3.41 -6.42
CA MET A 1 -5.24 -3.83 -7.15
C MET A 1 -5.19 -3.06 -8.46
N CYS A 2 -4.05 -2.40 -8.74
CA CYS A 2 -3.85 -1.64 -9.99
C CYS A 2 -3.72 -2.59 -11.19
N THR A 3 -4.10 -2.12 -12.39
CA THR A 3 -4.05 -2.97 -13.58
C THR A 3 -2.60 -3.23 -14.01
N SER A 4 -1.73 -2.21 -13.95
CA SER A 4 -0.29 -2.34 -14.24
C SER A 4 0.40 -3.34 -13.32
N PHE A 5 0.04 -3.37 -12.04
CA PHE A 5 0.59 -4.33 -11.08
C PHE A 5 0.43 -5.80 -11.51
N LYS A 6 -0.67 -6.13 -12.19
CA LYS A 6 -0.90 -7.52 -12.67
C LYS A 6 0.08 -7.91 -13.77
N ASP A 7 0.41 -6.97 -14.63
CA ASP A 7 1.41 -7.13 -15.70
C ASP A 7 2.81 -7.21 -15.09
N GLU A 8 3.11 -6.29 -14.21
CA GLU A 8 4.39 -6.18 -13.50
C GLU A 8 4.71 -7.42 -12.63
N LEU A 9 3.67 -8.14 -12.10
CA LEU A 9 3.86 -9.43 -11.43
C LEU A 9 4.39 -10.50 -12.40
N LEU A 10 3.89 -10.54 -13.64
CA LEU A 10 4.33 -11.49 -14.66
C LEU A 10 5.76 -11.19 -15.14
N GLU A 11 6.18 -9.93 -15.02
CA GLU A 11 7.54 -9.48 -15.33
C GLU A 11 8.51 -9.62 -14.14
N ALA A 12 8.07 -10.13 -13.00
CA ALA A 12 8.84 -10.26 -11.76
C ALA A 12 9.38 -8.90 -11.24
N VAL A 13 8.60 -7.84 -11.37
CA VAL A 13 8.96 -6.49 -10.93
C VAL A 13 8.88 -6.35 -9.41
N HIS A 14 8.01 -7.11 -8.76
CA HIS A 14 7.70 -6.99 -7.33
C HIS A 14 8.11 -8.24 -6.56
N ASP A 15 8.94 -8.06 -5.53
CA ASP A 15 9.35 -9.11 -4.59
C ASP A 15 8.81 -8.82 -3.18
N PHE A 16 7.79 -9.59 -2.76
CA PHE A 16 7.12 -9.42 -1.47
C PHE A 16 7.76 -10.18 -0.31
N ARG A 17 8.94 -10.79 -0.47
CA ARG A 17 9.60 -11.50 0.64
C ARG A 17 9.92 -10.53 1.78
N ALA A 18 9.74 -10.98 3.03
CA ALA A 18 10.06 -10.18 4.21
C ALA A 18 11.58 -9.97 4.38
N VAL A 19 12.40 -10.92 3.88
CA VAL A 19 13.86 -10.83 3.90
C VAL A 19 14.39 -10.87 2.48
N GLY A 20 15.08 -9.82 2.08
CA GLY A 20 15.66 -9.69 0.74
C GLY A 20 14.66 -9.32 -0.34
N GLY A 21 13.40 -9.05 0.01
CA GLY A 21 12.39 -8.55 -0.90
C GLY A 21 12.44 -7.02 -1.07
N ASP A 22 11.49 -6.50 -1.84
CA ASP A 22 11.37 -5.07 -2.11
C ASP A 22 10.85 -4.28 -0.91
N THR A 23 11.12 -2.97 -0.92
CA THR A 23 10.56 -2.02 0.04
C THR A 23 9.29 -1.41 -0.51
N PHE A 24 8.18 -1.67 0.16
CA PHE A 24 6.88 -1.07 -0.15
C PHE A 24 6.56 0.07 0.80
N LYS A 25 5.82 1.06 0.29
CA LYS A 25 5.29 2.17 1.09
C LYS A 25 3.78 2.31 0.90
N ILE A 26 3.14 2.96 1.88
CA ILE A 26 1.74 3.34 1.81
C ILE A 26 1.62 4.85 2.02
N ALA A 27 1.11 5.56 1.00
CA ALA A 27 0.82 6.99 1.05
C ALA A 27 -0.68 7.22 1.19
N LEU A 28 -1.06 8.25 1.93
CA LEU A 28 -2.46 8.60 2.23
C LEU A 28 -2.95 9.73 1.33
N TYR A 29 -4.20 9.65 0.92
CA TYR A 29 -4.79 10.61 -0.02
C TYR A 29 -6.13 11.15 0.45
N SER A 30 -6.36 12.42 0.15
CA SER A 30 -7.65 13.08 0.39
C SER A 30 -8.71 12.61 -0.61
N SER A 31 -9.97 12.98 -0.36
CA SER A 31 -11.10 12.71 -1.26
C SER A 31 -11.00 13.37 -2.65
N ALA A 32 -10.08 14.34 -2.81
CA ALA A 32 -9.82 14.97 -4.11
C ALA A 32 -8.91 14.13 -5.03
N ALA A 33 -8.30 13.07 -4.53
CA ALA A 33 -7.44 12.20 -5.34
C ALA A 33 -8.26 11.35 -6.33
N THR A 34 -7.72 11.20 -7.53
CA THR A 34 -8.36 10.42 -8.62
C THR A 34 -7.63 9.09 -8.84
N LEU A 35 -7.30 8.39 -7.76
CA LEU A 35 -6.63 7.10 -7.80
C LEU A 35 -7.62 5.96 -8.09
N GLY A 36 -7.17 4.94 -8.79
CA GLY A 36 -8.00 3.79 -9.11
C GLY A 36 -7.22 2.67 -9.82
N ALA A 37 -7.94 1.79 -10.50
CA ALA A 37 -7.33 0.67 -11.22
C ALA A 37 -6.31 1.10 -12.30
N SER A 38 -6.47 2.30 -12.86
CA SER A 38 -5.58 2.87 -13.87
C SER A 38 -4.36 3.59 -13.32
N THR A 39 -4.22 3.70 -11.99
CA THR A 39 -3.03 4.27 -11.35
C THR A 39 -1.83 3.37 -11.60
N THR A 40 -0.74 3.92 -12.12
CA THR A 40 0.46 3.15 -12.51
C THR A 40 1.65 3.40 -11.60
N ALA A 41 1.68 4.52 -10.89
CA ALA A 41 2.80 4.89 -10.02
C ALA A 41 2.36 5.83 -8.89
N TYR A 42 3.22 5.98 -7.89
CA TYR A 42 3.06 6.99 -6.85
C TYR A 42 2.99 8.41 -7.43
N THR A 43 2.13 9.21 -6.85
CA THR A 43 1.97 10.64 -7.18
C THR A 43 1.81 11.45 -5.90
N THR A 44 2.30 12.68 -5.90
CA THR A 44 2.10 13.64 -4.80
C THR A 44 0.77 14.39 -4.89
N SER A 45 0.04 14.24 -6.00
CA SER A 45 -1.22 14.95 -6.23
C SER A 45 -2.31 14.51 -5.24
N ASN A 46 -2.76 15.45 -4.41
CA ASN A 46 -3.77 15.22 -3.36
C ASN A 46 -3.35 14.22 -2.26
N GLU A 47 -2.05 13.96 -2.13
CA GLU A 47 -1.52 13.30 -0.95
C GLU A 47 -1.76 14.17 0.30
N VAL A 48 -2.05 13.57 1.45
CA VAL A 48 -2.21 14.31 2.70
C VAL A 48 -0.87 14.93 3.11
N SER A 49 -0.94 16.13 3.71
CA SER A 49 0.25 16.83 4.17
C SER A 49 0.95 16.10 5.31
N ALA A 50 2.27 16.27 5.41
CA ALA A 50 3.05 15.73 6.51
C ALA A 50 2.51 16.23 7.87
N SER A 51 2.36 15.32 8.83
CA SER A 51 1.87 15.61 10.17
C SER A 51 2.29 14.51 11.15
N GLY A 52 2.84 14.88 12.29
CA GLY A 52 3.36 13.92 13.26
C GLY A 52 4.41 13.00 12.64
N SER A 53 4.23 11.70 12.74
CA SER A 53 5.13 10.73 12.12
C SER A 53 4.81 10.43 10.64
N TYR A 54 3.76 11.03 10.06
CA TYR A 54 3.48 10.93 8.63
C TYR A 54 4.32 11.94 7.84
N SER A 55 5.05 11.46 6.86
CA SER A 55 5.82 12.28 5.92
C SER A 55 5.33 12.08 4.49
N ALA A 56 5.60 13.03 3.60
CA ALA A 56 5.30 12.89 2.17
C ALA A 56 5.95 11.60 1.61
N GLY A 57 5.22 10.87 0.80
CA GLY A 57 5.57 9.53 0.35
C GLY A 57 5.09 8.42 1.28
N GLY A 58 4.53 8.77 2.43
CA GLY A 58 3.93 7.81 3.36
C GLY A 58 4.93 7.03 4.21
N GLY A 59 4.45 5.95 4.81
CA GLY A 59 5.21 5.06 5.68
C GLY A 59 5.70 3.79 4.97
N THR A 60 6.83 3.25 5.42
CA THR A 60 7.36 1.97 4.96
C THR A 60 6.55 0.83 5.55
N LEU A 61 6.11 -0.10 4.71
CA LEU A 61 5.38 -1.30 5.12
C LEU A 61 6.36 -2.43 5.50
N THR A 62 5.93 -3.26 6.44
CA THR A 62 6.62 -4.51 6.78
C THR A 62 5.96 -5.65 6.01
N ASN A 63 6.71 -6.28 5.12
CA ASN A 63 6.20 -7.38 4.29
C ASN A 63 5.95 -8.64 5.12
N ILE A 64 4.82 -9.31 4.88
CA ILE A 64 4.59 -10.70 5.27
C ILE A 64 4.88 -11.56 4.05
N SER A 65 5.87 -12.44 4.14
CA SER A 65 6.34 -13.23 3.00
C SER A 65 5.22 -14.02 2.32
N PRO A 66 5.23 -14.11 0.99
CA PRO A 66 4.27 -14.92 0.26
C PRO A 66 4.26 -16.37 0.72
N THR A 67 3.07 -16.92 0.84
CA THR A 67 2.85 -18.34 1.18
C THR A 67 1.61 -18.85 0.46
N THR A 68 1.30 -20.13 0.63
CA THR A 68 0.14 -20.80 0.00
C THR A 68 -0.74 -21.51 1.01
N SER A 69 -2.03 -21.57 0.72
CA SER A 69 -2.98 -22.45 1.38
C SER A 69 -3.95 -23.00 0.33
N GLY A 70 -4.02 -24.30 0.19
CA GLY A 70 -4.71 -24.94 -0.92
C GLY A 70 -4.10 -24.51 -2.26
N THR A 71 -4.93 -23.99 -3.16
CA THR A 71 -4.54 -23.49 -4.48
C THR A 71 -4.27 -21.97 -4.51
N THR A 72 -4.43 -21.28 -3.37
CA THR A 72 -4.28 -19.82 -3.30
C THR A 72 -2.92 -19.44 -2.75
N ALA A 73 -2.16 -18.65 -3.52
CA ALA A 73 -0.99 -17.92 -3.04
C ALA A 73 -1.41 -16.55 -2.52
N PHE A 74 -0.80 -16.10 -1.42
CA PHE A 74 -1.13 -14.80 -0.84
C PHE A 74 0.05 -14.16 -0.13
N THR A 75 0.00 -12.84 0.01
CA THR A 75 0.93 -12.02 0.80
C THR A 75 0.18 -10.84 1.41
N ASP A 76 0.74 -10.26 2.47
CA ASP A 76 0.15 -9.14 3.20
C ASP A 76 1.23 -8.23 3.78
N PHE A 77 0.81 -7.27 4.59
CA PHE A 77 1.68 -6.38 5.35
C PHE A 77 1.22 -6.32 6.81
N ASP A 78 2.14 -6.00 7.70
CA ASP A 78 1.80 -5.66 9.09
C ASP A 78 1.06 -4.32 9.16
N ASP A 79 0.24 -4.13 10.19
CA ASP A 79 -0.43 -2.86 10.47
C ASP A 79 0.58 -1.73 10.60
N ILE A 80 0.20 -0.53 10.14
CA ILE A 80 1.03 0.66 10.25
C ILE A 80 0.30 1.81 10.93
N SER A 81 0.99 2.51 11.82
CA SER A 81 0.45 3.64 12.58
C SER A 81 1.28 4.90 12.39
N PHE A 82 0.58 6.03 12.22
CA PHE A 82 1.17 7.36 12.22
C PHE A 82 0.74 8.09 13.49
N THR A 83 1.72 8.37 14.36
CA THR A 83 1.48 8.94 15.69
C THR A 83 1.56 10.47 15.71
N SER A 84 0.89 11.10 16.66
CA SER A 84 0.83 12.57 16.83
C SER A 84 0.42 13.28 15.53
N ALA A 85 -0.41 12.65 14.73
CA ALA A 85 -0.76 13.08 13.38
C ALA A 85 -2.17 13.67 13.31
N THR A 86 -2.30 14.76 12.57
CA THR A 86 -3.59 15.32 12.14
C THR A 86 -3.75 15.00 10.67
N ILE A 87 -4.56 14.00 10.37
CA ILE A 87 -4.76 13.42 9.05
C ILE A 87 -6.25 13.42 8.72
N ASN A 88 -6.59 13.78 7.49
CA ASN A 88 -7.88 13.52 6.87
C ASN A 88 -7.62 12.79 5.55
N ALA A 89 -7.86 11.46 5.53
CA ALA A 89 -7.61 10.62 4.38
C ALA A 89 -8.86 9.86 3.96
N ARG A 90 -9.13 9.83 2.65
CA ARG A 90 -10.18 9.04 2.02
C ARG A 90 -9.69 7.65 1.61
N GLY A 91 -8.41 7.53 1.31
CA GLY A 91 -7.82 6.28 0.82
C GLY A 91 -6.31 6.29 0.89
N ALA A 92 -5.70 5.23 0.34
CA ALA A 92 -4.27 5.05 0.31
C ALA A 92 -3.79 4.40 -0.99
N LEU A 93 -2.52 4.59 -1.30
CA LEU A 93 -1.82 3.91 -2.38
C LEU A 93 -0.64 3.11 -1.81
N ILE A 94 -0.62 1.81 -2.08
CA ILE A 94 0.56 0.97 -1.86
C ILE A 94 1.39 0.98 -3.14
N TYR A 95 2.70 1.22 -3.01
CA TYR A 95 3.62 1.26 -4.12
C TYR A 95 5.00 0.73 -3.75
N ASN A 96 5.78 0.29 -4.74
CA ASN A 96 7.11 -0.29 -4.57
C ASN A 96 8.19 0.78 -4.77
N THR A 97 9.11 0.95 -3.82
CA THR A 97 10.20 1.93 -3.91
C THR A 97 11.51 1.34 -4.42
N THR A 98 11.62 0.00 -4.48
CA THR A 98 12.83 -0.71 -4.90
C THR A 98 12.50 -1.81 -5.93
N PRO A 99 11.68 -1.51 -6.97
CA PRO A 99 11.26 -2.54 -7.92
C PRO A 99 12.45 -3.07 -8.71
N THR A 100 12.34 -4.33 -9.14
CA THR A 100 13.23 -4.87 -10.17
C THR A 100 12.93 -4.16 -11.50
N HIS A 101 13.92 -4.05 -12.38
CA HIS A 101 13.83 -3.34 -13.65
C HIS A 101 13.73 -1.80 -13.52
N THR A 102 13.38 -1.12 -14.62
CA THR A 102 13.45 0.35 -14.76
C THR A 102 12.17 1.08 -14.33
N TYR A 103 11.32 0.46 -13.54
CA TYR A 103 10.10 1.10 -13.01
C TYR A 103 10.42 2.11 -11.92
N THR A 104 9.65 3.18 -11.84
CA THR A 104 9.80 4.21 -10.80
C THR A 104 8.55 4.24 -9.93
N ASN A 105 8.68 3.81 -8.69
CA ASN A 105 7.60 3.79 -7.70
C ASN A 105 6.28 3.20 -8.24
N PRO A 106 6.30 2.00 -8.88
CA PRO A 106 5.11 1.41 -9.50
C PRO A 106 4.06 1.10 -8.43
N SER A 107 2.79 1.32 -8.81
CA SER A 107 1.66 1.14 -7.90
C SER A 107 1.27 -0.33 -7.76
N VAL A 108 0.92 -0.74 -6.55
CA VAL A 108 0.42 -2.09 -6.25
C VAL A 108 -1.10 -2.08 -6.10
N ALA A 109 -1.62 -1.29 -5.18
CA ALA A 109 -3.05 -1.25 -4.88
C ALA A 109 -3.48 0.13 -4.39
N VAL A 110 -4.67 0.53 -4.80
CA VAL A 110 -5.40 1.67 -4.23
C VAL A 110 -6.43 1.12 -3.24
N LEU A 111 -6.43 1.67 -2.04
CA LEU A 111 -7.35 1.33 -0.95
C LEU A 111 -8.35 2.48 -0.77
N ASP A 112 -9.63 2.19 -0.83
CA ASP A 112 -10.71 3.14 -0.49
C ASP A 112 -11.21 2.83 0.92
N PHE A 113 -11.13 3.79 1.83
CA PHE A 113 -11.60 3.63 3.20
C PHE A 113 -13.13 3.75 3.36
N GLY A 114 -13.86 3.93 2.26
CA GLY A 114 -15.31 4.04 2.25
C GLY A 114 -15.85 5.38 2.75
N GLY A 115 -14.98 6.28 3.18
CA GLY A 115 -15.28 7.61 3.72
C GLY A 115 -14.02 8.24 4.28
N ASP A 116 -14.06 9.55 4.54
CA ASP A 116 -12.95 10.25 5.14
C ASP A 116 -12.67 9.71 6.55
N LYS A 117 -11.43 9.36 6.83
CA LYS A 117 -10.93 8.94 8.15
C LYS A 117 -10.05 10.06 8.69
N ILE A 118 -10.31 10.43 9.94
CA ILE A 118 -9.70 11.61 10.54
C ILE A 118 -8.99 11.24 11.85
N SER A 119 -7.78 11.74 12.02
CA SER A 119 -7.11 11.85 13.32
C SER A 119 -6.79 13.32 13.61
N THR A 120 -6.81 13.70 14.90
CA THR A 120 -6.47 15.05 15.33
C THR A 120 -5.44 14.95 16.45
N ALA A 121 -4.19 15.32 16.16
CA ALA A 121 -3.03 15.18 17.06
C ALA A 121 -2.95 13.79 17.73
N GLY A 122 -3.41 12.74 17.03
CA GLY A 122 -3.56 11.39 17.52
C GLY A 122 -2.85 10.35 16.69
N THR A 123 -3.25 9.09 16.83
CA THR A 123 -2.72 7.98 16.04
C THR A 123 -3.68 7.62 14.93
N PHE A 124 -3.17 7.63 13.69
CA PHE A 124 -3.87 7.12 12.52
C PHE A 124 -3.31 5.74 12.18
N THR A 125 -4.12 4.69 12.33
CA THR A 125 -3.70 3.31 12.08
C THR A 125 -4.39 2.75 10.85
N ILE A 126 -3.62 2.14 9.95
CA ILE A 126 -4.12 1.29 8.88
C ILE A 126 -3.97 -0.15 9.33
N GLN A 127 -5.11 -0.83 9.48
CA GLN A 127 -5.16 -2.25 9.80
C GLN A 127 -5.30 -3.04 8.52
N PHE A 128 -4.34 -3.91 8.26
CA PHE A 128 -4.42 -4.88 7.17
C PHE A 128 -5.27 -6.07 7.60
N PRO A 129 -5.89 -6.78 6.65
CA PRO A 129 -6.61 -8.00 6.97
C PRO A 129 -5.65 -9.09 7.47
N THR A 130 -6.20 -10.17 8.02
CA THR A 130 -5.38 -11.33 8.40
C THR A 130 -4.73 -11.94 7.16
N ALA A 131 -3.42 -12.19 7.22
CA ALA A 131 -2.68 -12.85 6.15
C ALA A 131 -3.18 -14.31 5.99
N SER A 132 -4.16 -14.49 5.12
CA SER A 132 -4.80 -15.78 4.85
C SER A 132 -5.23 -15.91 3.39
N ALA A 133 -5.54 -17.12 2.95
CA ALA A 133 -6.05 -17.37 1.60
C ALA A 133 -7.43 -16.73 1.34
N SER A 134 -8.19 -16.37 2.39
CA SER A 134 -9.50 -15.70 2.26
C SER A 134 -9.45 -14.20 2.37
N ASP A 135 -8.48 -13.63 3.11
CA ASP A 135 -8.55 -12.24 3.56
C ASP A 135 -7.35 -11.38 3.16
N ALA A 136 -6.17 -11.96 2.94
CA ALA A 136 -4.96 -11.23 2.63
C ALA A 136 -5.13 -10.18 1.52
N ILE A 137 -4.39 -9.06 1.61
CA ILE A 137 -4.52 -7.90 0.71
C ILE A 137 -4.19 -8.25 -0.75
N ILE A 138 -3.29 -9.21 -0.98
CA ILE A 138 -2.95 -9.72 -2.32
C ILE A 138 -3.11 -11.23 -2.32
N ARG A 139 -3.95 -11.72 -3.25
CA ARG A 139 -4.25 -13.14 -3.43
C ARG A 139 -4.29 -13.51 -4.89
N ILE A 140 -3.75 -14.68 -5.21
CA ILE A 140 -3.80 -15.31 -6.53
C ILE A 140 -4.35 -16.72 -6.33
N ALA A 141 -5.57 -16.94 -6.80
CA ALA A 141 -6.29 -18.21 -6.69
C ALA A 141 -6.33 -18.94 -8.02
#